data_0e0c4118aea3e7f4dbf85551c4293076
#
_entry.id   0e0c4118aea3e7f4dbf85551c4293076
#
_cell.length_a   1.000
_cell.length_b   1.000
_cell.length_c   1.000
_cell.angle_alpha   90.00
_cell.angle_beta   90.00
_cell.angle_gamma   90.00
#
_symmetry.space_group_name_H-M   'P 1'
#
loop_
_entity.id
_entity.type
_entity.pdbx_description
1 polymer ?
#
loop_
_entity_poly.entity_id
_entity_poly.type
_entity_poly.pdbx_seq_one_letter_code
_entity_poly.pdbx_strand_id
1 'polypeptide(L)'
;MSVKIRLKRLGKIRAPYYRIVVADSRTKRDGRVIEEIGKYHPTEEPSVIEVDSERAQYWLSVGAQPTEQVAALLKLTGDWGKFKGDKNAVSTVRVKEAKVPFVADEKKKPVLKPKAEKPAEKPAEEAAPEAAAEESTEA
;
A
#
# COMPACT_ATOMS: atom_id res chain seq x y z
N MET A 1 25.60 -16.63 13.50
CA MET A 1 24.60 -15.56 13.21
C MET A 1 23.25 -16.22 13.11
N SER A 2 22.20 -15.69 13.73
CA SER A 2 20.87 -16.27 13.63
C SER A 2 20.02 -15.45 12.67
N VAL A 3 19.41 -16.14 11.72
CA VAL A 3 18.44 -15.56 10.76
C VAL A 3 17.06 -15.62 11.37
N LYS A 4 16.33 -14.53 11.29
CA LYS A 4 14.95 -14.44 11.81
C LYS A 4 13.98 -14.01 10.72
N ILE A 5 12.78 -14.57 10.76
CA ILE A 5 11.63 -14.10 9.98
C ILE A 5 10.85 -13.15 10.86
N ARG A 6 10.72 -11.89 10.44
CA ARG A 6 10.12 -10.83 11.24
C ARG A 6 9.31 -9.84 10.40
N LEU A 7 8.55 -8.97 11.06
CA LEU A 7 7.82 -7.89 10.43
C LEU A 7 8.70 -6.65 10.32
N LYS A 8 8.79 -6.07 9.12
CA LYS A 8 9.34 -4.74 8.84
C LYS A 8 8.19 -3.78 8.69
N ARG A 9 8.21 -2.65 9.41
CA ARG A 9 7.15 -1.65 9.33
C ARG A 9 7.40 -0.68 8.20
N LEU A 10 6.36 -0.43 7.43
CA LEU A 10 6.27 0.56 6.37
C LEU A 10 5.02 1.42 6.61
N GLY A 11 4.79 2.42 5.75
CA GLY A 11 3.61 3.26 5.86
C GLY A 11 3.81 4.50 6.73
N LYS A 12 2.69 5.16 7.03
CA LYS A 12 2.63 6.42 7.77
C LYS A 12 2.19 6.21 9.22
N ILE A 13 2.18 7.30 9.99
CA ILE A 13 1.54 7.33 11.30
C ILE A 13 0.05 7.05 11.10
N ARG A 14 -0.53 6.16 11.91
CA ARG A 14 -1.93 5.67 11.83
C ARG A 14 -2.29 4.83 10.59
N ALA A 15 -1.36 4.59 9.66
CA ALA A 15 -1.55 3.70 8.52
C ALA A 15 -0.37 2.71 8.42
N PRO A 16 -0.26 1.75 9.33
CA PRO A 16 0.83 0.79 9.35
C PRO A 16 0.65 -0.27 8.27
N TYR A 17 1.69 -0.48 7.49
CA TYR A 17 1.85 -1.63 6.61
C TYR A 17 3.07 -2.41 7.05
N TYR A 18 3.01 -3.71 6.91
CA TYR A 18 4.12 -4.58 7.28
C TYR A 18 4.51 -5.47 6.11
N ARG A 19 5.82 -5.72 6.01
CA ARG A 19 6.38 -6.77 5.17
C ARG A 19 6.89 -7.89 6.06
N ILE A 20 6.64 -9.11 5.66
CA ILE A 20 7.23 -10.29 6.27
C ILE A 20 8.58 -10.49 5.60
N VAL A 21 9.64 -10.39 6.39
CA VAL A 21 11.01 -10.34 5.88
C VAL A 21 11.92 -11.30 6.63
N VAL A 22 12.91 -11.78 5.91
CA VAL A 22 14.01 -12.56 6.45
C VAL A 22 15.19 -11.63 6.67
N ALA A 23 15.70 -11.56 7.87
CA ALA A 23 16.81 -10.70 8.21
C ALA A 23 17.70 -11.28 9.32
N ASP A 24 18.92 -10.78 9.44
CA ASP A 24 19.79 -11.07 10.57
C ASP A 24 19.17 -10.51 11.87
N SER A 25 19.31 -11.28 12.95
CA SER A 25 18.80 -10.91 14.27
C SER A 25 19.36 -9.59 14.81
N ARG A 26 20.57 -9.22 14.41
CA ARG A 26 21.26 -8.00 14.85
C ARG A 26 20.84 -6.75 14.08
N THR A 27 20.22 -6.90 12.93
CA THR A 27 19.80 -5.77 12.09
C THR A 27 18.62 -5.04 12.70
N LYS A 28 18.57 -3.71 12.59
CA LYS A 28 17.41 -2.90 13.01
C LYS A 28 16.15 -3.39 12.32
N ARG A 29 14.98 -3.21 12.97
CA ARG A 29 13.66 -3.69 12.45
C ARG A 29 13.42 -3.30 11.01
N ASP A 30 13.65 -2.06 10.63
CA ASP A 30 13.35 -1.51 9.30
C ASP A 30 14.62 -1.37 8.43
N GLY A 31 15.72 -2.04 8.83
CA GLY A 31 17.00 -2.03 8.15
C GLY A 31 17.07 -2.96 6.93
N ARG A 32 18.30 -3.30 6.56
CA ARG A 32 18.57 -4.21 5.44
C ARG A 32 17.99 -5.59 5.70
N VAL A 33 17.31 -6.13 4.70
CA VAL A 33 16.73 -7.47 4.74
C VAL A 33 17.45 -8.37 3.74
N ILE A 34 17.40 -9.67 3.97
CA ILE A 34 17.92 -10.68 3.05
C ILE A 34 16.90 -10.91 1.95
N GLU A 35 15.63 -11.13 2.33
CA GLU A 35 14.53 -11.40 1.42
C GLU A 35 13.20 -10.91 2.00
N GLU A 36 12.27 -10.53 1.13
CA GLU A 36 10.88 -10.23 1.48
C GLU A 36 10.00 -11.39 0.99
N ILE A 37 9.29 -12.03 1.93
CA ILE A 37 8.49 -13.24 1.66
C ILE A 37 6.99 -13.01 1.76
N GLY A 38 6.55 -11.81 2.13
CA GLY A 38 5.11 -11.55 2.22
C GLY A 38 4.73 -10.16 2.67
N LYS A 39 3.41 -9.93 2.73
CA LYS A 39 2.78 -8.67 3.16
C LYS A 39 1.77 -8.94 4.27
N TYR A 40 1.65 -7.96 5.17
CA TYR A 40 0.64 -7.96 6.22
C TYR A 40 0.06 -6.56 6.40
N HIS A 41 -1.23 -6.41 6.17
CA HIS A 41 -1.97 -5.16 6.34
C HIS A 41 -3.04 -5.35 7.43
N PRO A 42 -2.79 -4.91 8.66
CA PRO A 42 -3.71 -5.13 9.78
C PRO A 42 -4.94 -4.22 9.76
N THR A 43 -4.86 -3.06 9.10
CA THR A 43 -5.91 -2.03 9.10
C THR A 43 -7.01 -2.27 8.08
N GLU A 44 -6.86 -3.24 7.22
CA GLU A 44 -7.89 -3.62 6.26
C GLU A 44 -8.86 -4.63 6.86
N GLU A 45 -10.10 -4.58 6.43
CA GLU A 45 -11.13 -5.55 6.82
C GLU A 45 -11.62 -6.33 5.59
N PRO A 46 -11.39 -7.64 5.59
CA PRO A 46 -10.50 -8.43 6.47
C PRO A 46 -9.03 -8.05 6.29
N SER A 47 -8.19 -8.27 7.32
CA SER A 47 -6.76 -8.03 7.26
C SER A 47 -6.12 -8.85 6.13
N VAL A 48 -5.25 -8.19 5.34
CA VAL A 48 -4.57 -8.85 4.22
C VAL A 48 -3.31 -9.53 4.72
N ILE A 49 -3.23 -10.82 4.50
CA ILE A 49 -2.08 -11.66 4.83
C ILE A 49 -1.70 -12.42 3.56
N GLU A 50 -0.62 -12.02 2.92
CA GLU A 50 -0.06 -12.71 1.76
C GLU A 50 1.33 -13.22 2.11
N VAL A 51 1.57 -14.51 1.96
CA VAL A 51 2.85 -15.16 2.23
C VAL A 51 3.22 -16.04 1.05
N ASP A 52 4.46 -15.92 0.59
CA ASP A 52 5.02 -16.89 -0.33
C ASP A 52 5.34 -18.17 0.44
N SER A 53 4.50 -19.18 0.25
CA SER A 53 4.56 -20.44 0.98
C SER A 53 5.86 -21.20 0.71
N GLU A 54 6.34 -21.20 -0.54
CA GLU A 54 7.55 -21.94 -0.95
C GLU A 54 8.79 -21.32 -0.28
N ARG A 55 8.89 -20.00 -0.33
CA ARG A 55 10.01 -19.28 0.29
C ARG A 55 9.98 -19.38 1.81
N ALA A 56 8.78 -19.31 2.41
CA ALA A 56 8.61 -19.48 3.85
C ALA A 56 9.07 -20.88 4.30
N GLN A 57 8.68 -21.92 3.59
CA GLN A 57 9.10 -23.32 3.85
C GLN A 57 10.61 -23.47 3.72
N TYR A 58 11.20 -22.91 2.66
CA TYR A 58 12.64 -22.94 2.46
C TYR A 58 13.39 -22.33 3.66
N TRP A 59 13.02 -21.11 4.07
CA TRP A 59 13.70 -20.44 5.18
C TRP A 59 13.52 -21.14 6.53
N LEU A 60 12.34 -21.71 6.76
CA LEU A 60 12.09 -22.54 7.94
C LEU A 60 12.95 -23.80 7.93
N SER A 61 13.10 -24.48 6.78
CA SER A 61 13.95 -25.68 6.65
C SER A 61 15.43 -25.39 6.85
N VAL A 62 15.91 -24.22 6.44
CA VAL A 62 17.30 -23.74 6.66
C VAL A 62 17.54 -23.33 8.12
N GLY A 63 16.46 -23.22 8.93
CA GLY A 63 16.56 -22.91 10.36
C GLY A 63 16.34 -21.45 10.71
N ALA A 64 15.72 -20.65 9.83
CA ALA A 64 15.30 -19.30 10.17
C ALA A 64 14.19 -19.34 11.23
N GLN A 65 14.36 -18.56 12.29
CA GLN A 65 13.42 -18.55 13.41
C GLN A 65 12.38 -17.44 13.23
N PRO A 66 11.07 -17.77 13.12
CA PRO A 66 10.04 -16.77 13.08
C PRO A 66 9.85 -16.10 14.45
N THR A 67 9.58 -14.81 14.45
CA THR A 67 9.10 -14.11 15.65
C THR A 67 7.70 -14.59 16.01
N GLU A 68 7.25 -14.39 17.24
CA GLU A 68 5.93 -14.82 17.72
C GLU A 68 4.80 -14.30 16.81
N GLN A 69 4.89 -13.04 16.38
CA GLN A 69 3.91 -12.40 15.49
C GLN A 69 3.86 -13.11 14.12
N VAL A 70 5.03 -13.38 13.54
CA VAL A 70 5.10 -14.08 12.26
C VAL A 70 4.66 -15.53 12.41
N ALA A 71 5.00 -16.19 13.50
CA ALA A 71 4.54 -17.56 13.77
C ALA A 71 3.00 -17.62 13.85
N ALA A 72 2.34 -16.62 14.43
CA ALA A 72 0.89 -16.52 14.41
C ALA A 72 0.34 -16.37 12.98
N LEU A 73 0.94 -15.51 12.16
CA LEU A 73 0.54 -15.34 10.75
C LEU A 73 0.74 -16.64 9.95
N LEU A 74 1.87 -17.32 10.13
CA LEU A 74 2.15 -18.59 9.45
C LEU A 74 1.21 -19.73 9.90
N LYS A 75 0.68 -19.67 11.12
CA LYS A 75 -0.37 -20.60 11.56
C LYS A 75 -1.69 -20.32 10.83
N LEU A 76 -2.06 -19.04 10.64
CA LEU A 76 -3.27 -18.65 9.92
C LEU A 76 -3.21 -19.03 8.43
N THR A 77 -2.04 -18.87 7.80
CA THR A 77 -1.83 -19.27 6.39
C THR A 77 -1.71 -20.79 6.21
N GLY A 78 -1.51 -21.54 7.31
CA GLY A 78 -1.30 -22.98 7.28
C GLY A 78 0.16 -23.40 7.02
N ASP A 79 1.06 -22.47 6.72
CA ASP A 79 2.45 -22.78 6.39
C ASP A 79 3.23 -23.37 7.57
N TRP A 80 2.88 -22.96 8.78
CA TRP A 80 3.47 -23.54 9.98
C TRP A 80 3.12 -25.03 10.16
N GLY A 81 1.88 -25.39 9.87
CA GLY A 81 1.44 -26.80 9.90
C GLY A 81 2.15 -27.63 8.84
N LYS A 82 2.24 -27.12 7.60
CA LYS A 82 2.99 -27.78 6.52
C LYS A 82 4.44 -28.03 6.90
N PHE A 83 5.11 -27.05 7.51
CA PHE A 83 6.47 -27.22 8.00
C PHE A 83 6.61 -28.31 9.08
N LYS A 84 5.62 -28.43 9.95
CA LYS A 84 5.57 -29.50 10.96
C LYS A 84 5.14 -30.86 10.43
N GLY A 85 4.74 -30.94 9.16
CA GLY A 85 4.30 -32.20 8.53
C GLY A 85 2.80 -32.49 8.68
N ASP A 86 2.01 -31.51 9.11
CA ASP A 86 0.55 -31.65 9.21
C ASP A 86 -0.07 -31.65 7.82
N LYS A 87 -0.61 -32.81 7.39
CA LYS A 87 -1.27 -32.98 6.09
C LYS A 87 -2.56 -32.16 5.94
N ASN A 88 -3.18 -31.80 7.05
CA ASN A 88 -4.45 -31.07 7.11
C ASN A 88 -4.27 -29.56 7.35
N ALA A 89 -3.06 -29.02 7.13
CA ALA A 89 -2.80 -27.61 7.28
C ALA A 89 -3.50 -26.81 6.19
N VAL A 90 -4.63 -26.17 6.53
CA VAL A 90 -5.43 -25.34 5.63
C VAL A 90 -5.29 -23.87 6.05
N SER A 91 -5.29 -22.99 5.06
CA SER A 91 -5.34 -21.55 5.32
C SER A 91 -6.71 -21.14 5.87
N THR A 92 -6.71 -20.45 7.01
CA THR A 92 -7.89 -19.86 7.64
C THR A 92 -7.99 -18.34 7.38
N VAL A 93 -7.16 -17.82 6.49
CA VAL A 93 -7.13 -16.40 6.13
C VAL A 93 -8.42 -16.03 5.41
N ARG A 94 -9.11 -15.01 5.92
CA ARG A 94 -10.27 -14.44 5.25
C ARG A 94 -9.81 -13.55 4.10
N VAL A 95 -10.31 -13.81 2.91
CA VAL A 95 -10.03 -13.02 1.71
C VAL A 95 -11.22 -12.12 1.44
N LYS A 96 -10.95 -10.86 1.11
CA LYS A 96 -12.00 -9.93 0.70
C LYS A 96 -12.61 -10.40 -0.61
N GLU A 97 -13.94 -10.43 -0.66
CA GLU A 97 -14.65 -10.73 -1.90
C GLU A 97 -14.29 -9.73 -3.00
N ALA A 98 -14.11 -10.23 -4.21
CA ALA A 98 -13.83 -9.39 -5.36
C ALA A 98 -14.97 -8.37 -5.53
N LYS A 99 -14.63 -7.10 -5.73
CA LYS A 99 -15.64 -6.08 -6.01
C LYS A 99 -16.34 -6.45 -7.29
N VAL A 100 -17.67 -6.59 -7.22
CA VAL A 100 -18.50 -6.75 -8.42
C VAL A 100 -18.29 -5.49 -9.26
N PRO A 101 -17.89 -5.62 -10.54
CA PRO A 101 -17.76 -4.46 -11.42
C PRO A 101 -19.11 -3.75 -11.49
N PHE A 102 -19.08 -2.42 -11.38
CA PHE A 102 -20.28 -1.61 -11.52
C PHE A 102 -20.80 -1.74 -12.94
N VAL A 103 -21.95 -2.39 -13.09
CA VAL A 103 -22.69 -2.43 -14.36
C VAL A 103 -23.61 -1.22 -14.35
N ALA A 104 -23.32 -0.25 -15.20
CA ALA A 104 -24.19 0.90 -15.37
C ALA A 104 -25.52 0.43 -15.96
N ASP A 105 -26.64 0.76 -15.30
CA ASP A 105 -27.98 0.51 -15.84
C ASP A 105 -28.15 1.29 -17.13
N GLU A 106 -28.24 0.62 -18.27
CA GLU A 106 -28.44 1.24 -19.59
C GLU A 106 -29.76 2.07 -19.69
N LYS A 107 -30.65 1.85 -18.73
CA LYS A 107 -31.95 2.57 -18.67
C LYS A 107 -31.88 3.92 -17.94
N LYS A 108 -30.80 4.23 -17.26
CA LYS A 108 -30.63 5.53 -16.58
C LYS A 108 -29.86 6.48 -17.49
N LYS A 109 -30.54 7.43 -18.12
CA LYS A 109 -29.90 8.53 -18.84
C LYS A 109 -29.01 9.32 -17.84
N PRO A 110 -27.80 9.67 -18.21
CA PRO A 110 -26.95 10.51 -17.34
C PRO A 110 -27.66 11.86 -17.16
N VAL A 111 -27.90 12.23 -15.89
CA VAL A 111 -28.43 13.56 -15.57
C VAL A 111 -27.26 14.53 -15.70
N LEU A 112 -27.12 15.09 -16.88
CA LEU A 112 -26.21 16.23 -17.07
C LEU A 112 -26.86 17.43 -16.36
N LYS A 113 -26.28 17.80 -15.21
CA LYS A 113 -26.60 19.09 -14.60
C LYS A 113 -26.20 20.18 -15.59
N PRO A 114 -27.09 21.07 -16.02
CA PRO A 114 -26.72 22.15 -16.92
C PRO A 114 -25.65 22.99 -16.19
N LYS A 115 -24.51 23.15 -16.85
CA LYS A 115 -23.46 24.03 -16.40
C LYS A 115 -24.04 25.45 -16.41
N ALA A 116 -24.20 26.06 -15.23
CA ALA A 116 -24.61 27.44 -15.12
C ALA A 116 -23.66 28.31 -15.97
N GLU A 117 -24.20 28.91 -17.02
CA GLU A 117 -23.51 29.90 -17.84
C GLU A 117 -23.20 31.09 -16.96
N LYS A 118 -21.91 31.38 -16.80
CA LYS A 118 -21.47 32.67 -16.26
C LYS A 118 -21.87 33.74 -17.27
N PRO A 119 -22.54 34.87 -16.84
CA PRO A 119 -22.80 35.98 -17.73
C PRO A 119 -21.49 36.52 -18.29
N ALA A 120 -21.43 36.63 -19.59
CA ALA A 120 -20.34 37.27 -20.30
C ALA A 120 -20.34 38.76 -19.93
N GLU A 121 -19.33 39.24 -19.24
CA GLU A 121 -19.05 40.63 -19.03
C GLU A 121 -18.39 41.17 -20.30
N LYS A 122 -19.09 42.13 -20.92
CA LYS A 122 -18.67 42.81 -22.13
C LYS A 122 -17.40 43.63 -21.92
N PRO A 123 -16.52 43.72 -22.93
CA PRO A 123 -15.38 44.62 -22.88
C PRO A 123 -15.86 46.07 -23.12
N ALA A 124 -15.54 46.94 -22.23
CA ALA A 124 -15.58 48.38 -22.49
C ALA A 124 -14.21 48.82 -22.99
N GLU A 125 -14.24 49.27 -24.14
CA GLU A 125 -13.48 50.03 -25.08
C GLU A 125 -12.87 51.28 -24.44
N GLU A 126 -11.67 51.57 -24.91
CA GLU A 126 -11.12 52.88 -25.28
C GLU A 126 -10.62 53.84 -24.17
N ALA A 127 -9.35 54.00 -24.11
CA ALA A 127 -8.65 55.26 -24.47
C ALA A 127 -7.19 55.19 -24.07
N ALA A 128 -6.33 55.19 -25.05
CA ALA A 128 -5.03 55.84 -24.98
C ALA A 128 -5.24 57.34 -25.11
N PRO A 129 -4.34 58.27 -24.79
CA PRO A 129 -2.98 58.27 -25.28
C PRO A 129 -1.88 58.88 -24.32
N GLU A 130 -0.69 58.60 -24.68
CA GLU A 130 0.42 59.51 -25.01
C GLU A 130 1.11 60.31 -23.88
N ALA A 131 2.35 60.21 -24.00
CA ALA A 131 3.40 61.20 -23.89
C ALA A 131 4.37 61.09 -22.69
N ALA A 132 5.52 60.75 -23.12
CA ALA A 132 6.78 61.53 -23.06
C ALA A 132 7.52 61.42 -21.73
N ALA A 133 8.64 60.82 -21.88
CA ALA A 133 9.96 61.39 -22.08
C ALA A 133 10.73 61.70 -20.78
N GLU A 134 11.93 61.21 -20.87
CA GLU A 134 13.17 61.83 -20.31
C GLU A 134 13.36 61.69 -18.77
N GLU A 135 14.41 61.39 -18.31
CA GLU A 135 15.85 61.41 -18.62
C GLU A 135 16.58 61.15 -17.32
N SER A 136 17.65 60.50 -17.48
CA SER A 136 18.95 60.72 -16.88
C SER A 136 19.20 60.51 -15.38
N THR A 137 20.19 59.76 -15.22
CA THR A 137 21.52 59.98 -14.61
C THR A 137 21.66 59.91 -13.09
N GLU A 138 22.56 59.02 -12.83
CA GLU A 138 23.72 59.18 -11.93
C GLU A 138 23.49 59.37 -10.42
N ALA A 139 23.93 58.46 -9.69
CA ALA A 139 25.07 58.45 -8.79
C ALA A 139 25.15 57.12 -8.05
#